data_cde47aac0f6e06f1ea4344fe33f2d33c
#
_entry.id   cde47aac0f6e06f1ea4344fe33f2d33c
#
_cell.length_a   1.000
_cell.length_b   1.000
_cell.length_c   1.000
_cell.angle_alpha   90.00
_cell.angle_beta   90.00
_cell.angle_gamma   90.00
#
_symmetry.space_group_name_H-M   'P 1'
#
loop_
_entity.id
_entity.type
_entity.pdbx_description
1 polymer ?
#
loop_
_entity_poly.entity_id
_entity_poly.type
_entity_poly.pdbx_seq_one_letter_code
_entity_poly.pdbx_strand_id
1 'polypeptide(L)'
;AVHRAVYDTNLLDRLRLVGYALSEKLVVMEEHHAAYISLSAEELEKFNYRPGDTEGLVNQALSIKGVNFAAFIREGNNQIKLSLRSQGKFRVNEIAAKYFNGGGHHNAAGGAVDARLDDVIDRFIDVVKEHSNELDYEV
;
A
#
# COMPACT_ATOMS: atom_id res chain seq x y z
N ALA A 1 23.98 -8.34 29.54
CA ALA A 1 23.38 -7.29 30.33
C ALA A 1 23.17 -6.10 29.44
N VAL A 2 24.14 -5.85 28.72
CA VAL A 2 24.14 -4.74 27.79
C VAL A 2 23.06 -4.89 26.74
N HIS A 3 22.73 -6.09 26.44
CA HIS A 3 21.76 -6.38 25.38
C HIS A 3 20.38 -5.79 25.64
N ARG A 4 20.04 -5.63 26.89
CA ARG A 4 18.80 -4.99 27.21
C ARG A 4 18.79 -3.54 26.83
N ALA A 5 19.94 -2.91 26.93
CA ALA A 5 20.07 -1.50 26.60
C ALA A 5 19.85 -1.28 25.11
N VAL A 6 19.99 -2.37 24.36
CA VAL A 6 19.74 -2.32 22.91
C VAL A 6 18.31 -2.66 22.58
N TYR A 7 17.46 -2.64 23.56
CA TYR A 7 16.05 -2.85 23.32
C TYR A 7 15.58 -1.90 22.23
N ASP A 8 15.13 -2.48 21.14
CA ASP A 8 14.85 -1.72 19.93
C ASP A 8 13.46 -1.11 19.97
N THR A 9 13.38 0.15 20.38
CA THR A 9 12.10 0.87 20.40
C THR A 9 11.58 1.11 18.99
N ASN A 10 12.47 1.16 17.98
CA ASN A 10 12.05 1.32 16.58
C ASN A 10 11.33 0.08 16.08
N LEU A 11 11.77 -1.10 16.53
CA LEU A 11 11.09 -2.34 16.18
C LEU A 11 9.70 -2.36 16.78
N LEU A 12 9.55 -1.96 18.03
CA LEU A 12 8.24 -1.91 18.67
C LEU A 12 7.31 -0.92 17.96
N ASP A 13 7.80 0.26 17.63
CA ASP A 13 7.04 1.25 16.89
C ASP A 13 6.60 0.71 15.53
N ARG A 14 7.50 0.04 14.83
CA ARG A 14 7.20 -0.56 13.54
C ARG A 14 6.12 -1.63 13.66
N LEU A 15 6.24 -2.51 14.66
CA LEU A 15 5.26 -3.56 14.86
C LEU A 15 3.87 -2.99 15.18
N ARG A 16 3.83 -1.91 15.95
CA ARG A 16 2.57 -1.25 16.26
C ARG A 16 1.96 -0.58 15.04
N LEU A 17 2.78 0.06 14.22
CA LEU A 17 2.32 0.68 12.98
C LEU A 17 1.77 -0.39 12.02
N VAL A 18 2.49 -1.48 11.85
CA VAL A 18 2.05 -2.59 11.00
C VAL A 18 0.73 -3.17 11.53
N GLY A 19 0.65 -3.40 12.84
CA GLY A 19 -0.58 -3.89 13.47
C GLY A 19 -1.75 -2.96 13.23
N TYR A 20 -1.56 -1.67 13.42
CA TYR A 20 -2.59 -0.66 13.18
C TYR A 20 -3.03 -0.67 11.70
N ALA A 21 -2.06 -0.68 10.79
CA ALA A 21 -2.35 -0.66 9.36
C ALA A 21 -3.19 -1.87 8.94
N LEU A 22 -2.82 -3.05 9.39
CA LEU A 22 -3.52 -4.28 9.03
C LEU A 22 -4.87 -4.41 9.73
N SER A 23 -4.97 -3.95 10.97
CA SER A 23 -6.20 -4.04 11.75
C SER A 23 -7.21 -2.97 11.38
N GLU A 24 -6.76 -1.73 11.23
CA GLU A 24 -7.65 -0.57 11.12
C GLU A 24 -7.73 0.04 9.73
N LYS A 25 -6.71 -0.15 8.91
CA LYS A 25 -6.61 0.60 7.64
C LYS A 25 -6.77 -0.28 6.41
N LEU A 26 -6.61 -1.57 6.52
CA LEU A 26 -6.75 -2.47 5.39
C LEU A 26 -8.21 -2.50 4.92
N VAL A 27 -8.41 -2.23 3.64
CA VAL A 27 -9.71 -2.32 2.98
C VAL A 27 -9.62 -3.39 1.89
N VAL A 28 -10.49 -4.39 1.96
CA VAL A 28 -10.54 -5.46 0.97
C VAL A 28 -11.78 -5.25 0.11
N MET A 29 -11.56 -5.13 -1.19
CA MET A 29 -12.61 -4.98 -2.18
C MET A 29 -12.82 -6.34 -2.85
N GLU A 30 -13.48 -7.25 -2.13
CA GLU A 30 -13.59 -8.66 -2.54
C GLU A 30 -14.12 -8.86 -3.96
N GLU A 31 -15.18 -8.14 -4.30
CA GLU A 31 -15.83 -8.27 -5.62
C GLU A 31 -14.96 -7.75 -6.76
N HIS A 32 -13.91 -7.01 -6.45
CA HIS A 32 -12.99 -6.46 -7.46
C HIS A 32 -11.61 -7.07 -7.40
N HIS A 33 -11.38 -8.06 -6.54
CA HIS A 33 -10.09 -8.74 -6.38
C HIS A 33 -8.94 -7.79 -6.05
N ALA A 34 -9.21 -6.80 -5.22
CA ALA A 34 -8.22 -5.78 -4.86
C ALA A 34 -8.29 -5.44 -3.37
N ALA A 35 -7.20 -4.86 -2.87
CA ALA A 35 -7.14 -4.39 -1.50
C ALA A 35 -6.20 -3.19 -1.42
N TYR A 36 -6.38 -2.36 -0.41
CA TYR A 36 -5.44 -1.27 -0.18
C TYR A 36 -5.33 -0.93 1.30
N ILE A 37 -4.22 -0.29 1.63
CA ILE A 37 -3.94 0.26 2.95
C ILE A 37 -3.55 1.72 2.72
N SER A 38 -4.10 2.63 3.50
CA SER A 38 -3.73 4.04 3.43
C SER A 38 -3.31 4.56 4.79
N LEU A 39 -2.28 5.40 4.83
CA LEU A 39 -1.80 6.03 6.06
C LEU A 39 -1.57 7.52 5.80
N SER A 40 -2.15 8.35 6.65
CA SER A 40 -1.93 9.79 6.62
C SER A 40 -0.60 10.15 7.30
N ALA A 41 -0.13 11.36 7.07
CA ALA A 41 1.05 11.87 7.75
C ALA A 41 0.87 11.87 9.27
N GLU A 42 -0.32 12.23 9.74
CA GLU A 42 -0.65 12.22 11.17
C GLU A 42 -0.58 10.81 11.75
N GLU A 43 -1.10 9.82 11.03
CA GLU A 43 -1.03 8.42 11.46
C GLU A 43 0.40 7.92 11.51
N LEU A 44 1.19 8.26 10.50
CA LEU A 44 2.60 7.89 10.46
C LEU A 44 3.38 8.50 11.62
N GLU A 45 3.14 9.78 11.90
CA GLU A 45 3.79 10.48 13.01
C GLU A 45 3.42 9.86 14.36
N LYS A 46 2.16 9.48 14.52
CA LYS A 46 1.67 8.86 15.76
C LYS A 46 2.45 7.62 16.13
N PHE A 47 2.92 6.87 15.16
CA PHE A 47 3.68 5.64 15.36
C PHE A 47 5.18 5.82 15.17
N ASN A 48 5.66 7.06 15.16
CA ASN A 48 7.09 7.36 15.00
C ASN A 48 7.70 6.70 13.74
N TYR A 49 6.97 6.81 12.64
CA TYR A 49 7.37 6.21 11.38
C TYR A 49 8.79 6.57 10.97
N ARG A 50 9.52 5.57 10.49
CA ARG A 50 10.82 5.71 9.86
C ARG A 50 10.80 5.02 8.50
N PRO A 51 11.60 5.50 7.55
CA PRO A 51 11.70 4.83 6.25
C PRO A 51 11.97 3.33 6.43
N GLY A 52 11.21 2.51 5.71
CA GLY A 52 11.30 1.07 5.80
C GLY A 52 10.27 0.42 6.72
N ASP A 53 9.66 1.17 7.63
CA ASP A 53 8.70 0.61 8.60
C ASP A 53 7.46 0.02 7.94
N THR A 54 7.09 0.51 6.77
CA THR A 54 5.91 0.05 6.04
C THR A 54 6.27 -0.90 4.91
N GLU A 55 7.53 -1.26 4.80
CA GLU A 55 7.97 -2.23 3.80
C GLU A 55 7.28 -3.57 4.06
N GLY A 56 6.72 -4.14 3.01
CA GLY A 56 6.01 -5.41 3.12
C GLY A 56 4.52 -5.31 3.36
N LEU A 57 3.99 -4.15 3.77
CA LEU A 57 2.55 -4.00 4.01
C LEU A 57 1.73 -4.33 2.77
N VAL A 58 2.15 -3.82 1.62
CA VAL A 58 1.42 -4.06 0.38
C VAL A 58 1.42 -5.54 0.01
N ASN A 59 2.51 -6.25 0.29
CA ASN A 59 2.60 -7.68 0.03
C ASN A 59 1.69 -8.48 0.96
N GLN A 60 1.52 -8.03 2.18
CA GLN A 60 0.57 -8.66 3.09
C GLN A 60 -0.87 -8.52 2.59
N ALA A 61 -1.23 -7.35 2.10
CA ALA A 61 -2.54 -7.15 1.49
C ALA A 61 -2.73 -8.04 0.26
N LEU A 62 -1.68 -8.17 -0.55
CA LEU A 62 -1.72 -9.02 -1.74
C LEU A 62 -1.84 -10.51 -1.39
N SER A 63 -1.39 -10.92 -0.21
CA SER A 63 -1.42 -12.33 0.20
C SER A 63 -2.82 -12.84 0.55
N ILE A 64 -3.80 -11.97 0.65
CA ILE A 64 -5.17 -12.34 0.95
C ILE A 64 -5.75 -13.13 -0.23
N LYS A 65 -6.35 -14.28 0.06
CA LYS A 65 -6.94 -15.11 -0.98
C LYS A 65 -7.98 -14.32 -1.79
N GLY A 66 -7.84 -14.36 -3.10
CA GLY A 66 -8.74 -13.66 -4.00
C GLY A 66 -8.30 -12.25 -4.37
N VAL A 67 -7.26 -11.72 -3.72
CA VAL A 67 -6.71 -10.40 -4.06
C VAL A 67 -5.61 -10.56 -5.10
N ASN A 68 -5.79 -9.91 -6.24
CA ASN A 68 -4.84 -9.92 -7.35
C ASN A 68 -4.12 -8.60 -7.52
N PHE A 69 -4.62 -7.54 -6.91
CA PHE A 69 -4.06 -6.18 -7.01
C PHE A 69 -4.15 -5.51 -5.65
N ALA A 70 -3.03 -5.01 -5.17
CA ALA A 70 -2.98 -4.33 -3.88
C ALA A 70 -2.18 -3.04 -3.96
N ALA A 71 -2.55 -2.08 -3.13
CA ALA A 71 -1.85 -0.81 -3.02
C ALA A 71 -1.58 -0.45 -1.57
N PHE A 72 -0.45 0.19 -1.35
CA PHE A 72 -0.18 0.91 -0.12
C PHE A 72 -0.02 2.38 -0.48
N ILE A 73 -0.81 3.24 0.17
CA ILE A 73 -0.91 4.67 -0.16
C ILE A 73 -0.58 5.46 1.11
N ARG A 74 0.40 6.35 1.04
CA ARG A 74 0.76 7.14 2.20
C ARG A 74 1.05 8.58 1.86
N GLU A 75 0.80 9.46 2.82
CA GLU A 75 1.26 10.84 2.70
C GLU A 75 2.76 10.90 2.95
N GLY A 76 3.48 11.50 2.02
CA GLY A 76 4.88 11.85 2.20
C GLY A 76 5.03 13.36 2.28
N ASN A 77 6.24 13.87 2.10
CA ASN A 77 6.50 15.31 2.07
C ASN A 77 5.92 15.91 0.79
N ASN A 78 4.79 16.59 0.92
CA ASN A 78 4.11 17.27 -0.20
C ASN A 78 3.69 16.36 -1.35
N GLN A 79 3.70 15.07 -1.15
CA GLN A 79 3.29 14.10 -2.17
C GLN A 79 2.63 12.90 -1.54
N ILE A 80 1.74 12.29 -2.29
CA ILE A 80 1.19 10.99 -1.93
C ILE A 80 2.01 9.93 -2.65
N LYS A 81 2.55 9.00 -1.89
CA LYS A 81 3.35 7.91 -2.44
C LYS A 81 2.56 6.62 -2.44
N LEU A 82 2.69 5.87 -3.52
CA LEU A 82 2.00 4.60 -3.68
C LEU A 82 2.99 3.50 -3.98
N SER A 83 2.70 2.32 -3.41
CA SER A 83 3.31 1.08 -3.82
C SER A 83 2.20 0.21 -4.36
N LEU A 84 2.39 -0.34 -5.56
CA LEU A 84 1.41 -1.18 -6.23
C LEU A 84 2.00 -2.56 -6.44
N ARG A 85 1.21 -3.57 -6.16
CA ARG A 85 1.61 -4.97 -6.36
C ARG A 85 0.48 -5.74 -6.99
N SER A 86 0.83 -6.71 -7.82
CA SER A 86 -0.15 -7.65 -8.36
C SER A 86 0.46 -9.04 -8.42
N GLN A 87 -0.40 -10.02 -8.55
CA GLN A 87 0.02 -11.37 -8.88
C GLN A 87 -0.68 -11.78 -10.16
N GLY A 88 0.01 -12.59 -10.96
CA GLY A 88 -0.53 -12.99 -12.24
C GLY A 88 -0.33 -11.95 -13.33
N LYS A 89 -1.31 -11.85 -14.20
CA LYS A 89 -1.17 -11.11 -15.46
C LYS A 89 -1.44 -9.62 -15.40
N PHE A 90 -2.02 -9.11 -14.31
CA PHE A 90 -2.35 -7.69 -14.20
C PHE A 90 -1.07 -6.86 -14.03
N ARG A 91 -0.85 -5.88 -14.89
CA ARG A 91 0.40 -5.13 -14.97
C ARG A 91 0.32 -3.80 -14.23
N VAL A 92 0.85 -3.77 -13.01
CA VAL A 92 0.79 -2.55 -12.18
C VAL A 92 1.70 -1.44 -12.69
N ASN A 93 2.74 -1.75 -13.48
CA ASN A 93 3.58 -0.72 -14.06
C ASN A 93 2.78 0.19 -15.02
N GLU A 94 1.84 -0.38 -15.76
CA GLU A 94 0.97 0.38 -16.65
C GLU A 94 0.00 1.25 -15.86
N ILE A 95 -0.52 0.72 -14.77
CA ILE A 95 -1.41 1.46 -13.86
C ILE A 95 -0.66 2.64 -13.23
N ALA A 96 0.55 2.39 -12.74
CA ALA A 96 1.37 3.44 -12.14
C ALA A 96 1.65 4.57 -13.13
N ALA A 97 2.01 4.22 -14.36
CA ALA A 97 2.33 5.20 -15.39
C ALA A 97 1.10 6.00 -15.82
N LYS A 98 -0.03 5.34 -15.96
CA LYS A 98 -1.24 5.97 -16.46
C LYS A 98 -1.94 6.86 -15.42
N TYR A 99 -1.97 6.42 -14.16
CA TYR A 99 -2.82 7.06 -13.16
C TYR A 99 -2.07 7.72 -12.00
N PHE A 100 -0.82 7.32 -11.73
CA PHE A 100 -0.14 7.73 -10.50
C PHE A 100 1.26 8.30 -10.71
N ASN A 101 1.54 8.74 -11.91
CA ASN A 101 2.81 9.41 -12.23
C ASN A 101 4.01 8.56 -11.80
N GLY A 102 4.02 7.30 -12.19
CA GLY A 102 5.04 6.36 -11.75
C GLY A 102 5.41 5.32 -12.77
N GLY A 103 5.94 4.21 -12.29
CA GLY A 103 6.38 3.11 -13.12
C GLY A 103 6.97 1.99 -12.28
N GLY A 104 7.60 1.03 -12.93
CA GLY A 104 8.21 -0.11 -12.26
C GLY A 104 8.14 -1.37 -13.10
N HIS A 105 7.95 -2.49 -12.42
CA HIS A 105 7.85 -3.81 -13.02
C HIS A 105 6.40 -4.26 -13.11
N HIS A 106 6.14 -5.31 -13.88
CA HIS A 106 4.79 -5.80 -14.14
C HIS A 106 3.98 -6.05 -12.87
N ASN A 107 4.61 -6.61 -11.84
CA ASN A 107 3.92 -6.97 -10.60
C ASN A 107 4.34 -6.12 -9.40
N ALA A 108 5.23 -5.15 -9.59
CA ALA A 108 5.72 -4.29 -8.53
C ALA A 108 6.08 -2.93 -9.09
N ALA A 109 5.30 -1.93 -8.75
CA ALA A 109 5.49 -0.56 -9.25
C ALA A 109 5.18 0.44 -8.15
N GLY A 110 5.50 1.69 -8.40
CA GLY A 110 5.20 2.76 -7.49
C GLY A 110 4.89 4.05 -8.20
N GLY A 111 4.35 5.00 -7.46
CA GLY A 111 4.03 6.30 -7.99
C GLY A 111 4.11 7.36 -6.92
N ALA A 112 4.09 8.61 -7.35
CA ALA A 112 4.07 9.77 -6.46
C ALA A 112 3.21 10.85 -7.11
N VAL A 113 2.21 11.32 -6.37
CA VAL A 113 1.21 12.25 -6.90
C VAL A 113 1.12 13.46 -6.00
N ASP A 114 1.14 14.64 -6.60
CA ASP A 114 0.91 15.89 -5.88
C ASP A 114 -0.60 16.13 -5.79
N ALA A 115 -1.20 15.58 -4.74
CA ALA A 115 -2.64 15.62 -4.53
C ALA A 115 -2.93 15.36 -3.06
N ARG A 116 -4.20 15.40 -2.68
CA ARG A 116 -4.62 15.06 -1.33
C ARG A 116 -4.75 13.54 -1.20
N LEU A 117 -4.49 13.03 -0.01
CA LEU A 117 -4.59 11.59 0.25
C LEU A 117 -5.95 11.03 -0.15
N ASP A 118 -7.03 11.69 0.26
CA ASP A 118 -8.39 11.23 -0.05
C ASP A 118 -8.64 11.15 -1.55
N ASP A 119 -8.13 12.11 -2.31
CA ASP A 119 -8.30 12.14 -3.76
C ASP A 119 -7.55 10.98 -4.43
N VAL A 120 -6.39 10.64 -3.91
CA VAL A 120 -5.61 9.51 -4.45
C VAL A 120 -6.28 8.18 -4.11
N ILE A 121 -6.81 8.06 -2.90
CA ILE A 121 -7.57 6.87 -2.50
C ILE A 121 -8.78 6.69 -3.43
N ASP A 122 -9.54 7.77 -3.66
CA ASP A 122 -10.71 7.72 -4.55
C ASP A 122 -10.30 7.33 -5.97
N ARG A 123 -9.18 7.87 -6.43
CA ARG A 123 -8.64 7.52 -7.75
C ARG A 123 -8.30 6.04 -7.83
N PHE A 124 -7.67 5.51 -6.78
CA PHE A 124 -7.33 4.09 -6.73
C PHE A 124 -8.60 3.23 -6.80
N ILE A 125 -9.62 3.59 -6.03
CA ILE A 125 -10.89 2.86 -6.03
C ILE A 125 -11.52 2.88 -7.42
N ASP A 126 -11.51 4.02 -8.09
CA ASP A 126 -12.04 4.16 -9.44
C ASP A 126 -11.26 3.30 -10.45
N VAL A 127 -9.94 3.28 -10.33
CA VAL A 127 -9.06 2.45 -11.17
C VAL A 127 -9.40 0.97 -11.00
N VAL A 128 -9.58 0.54 -9.75
CA VAL A 128 -9.94 -0.85 -9.45
C VAL A 128 -11.27 -1.21 -10.12
N LYS A 129 -12.26 -0.35 -9.99
CA LYS A 129 -13.58 -0.59 -10.59
C LYS A 129 -13.51 -0.63 -12.11
N GLU A 130 -12.75 0.27 -12.70
CA GLU A 130 -12.57 0.32 -14.15
C GLU A 130 -11.92 -0.94 -14.70
N HIS A 131 -11.00 -1.53 -13.94
CA HIS A 131 -10.24 -2.72 -14.35
C HIS A 131 -10.77 -4.01 -13.71
N SER A 132 -11.95 -3.97 -13.12
CA SER A 132 -12.49 -5.10 -12.36
C SER A 132 -12.55 -6.39 -13.17
N ASN A 133 -12.93 -6.32 -14.44
CA ASN A 133 -13.00 -7.50 -15.30
C ASN A 133 -11.61 -8.10 -15.56
N GLU A 134 -10.59 -7.26 -15.66
CA GLU A 134 -9.22 -7.70 -15.87
C GLU A 134 -8.63 -8.36 -14.63
N LEU A 135 -9.21 -8.11 -13.47
CA LEU A 135 -8.74 -8.64 -12.19
C LEU A 135 -9.42 -9.94 -11.78
N ASP A 136 -10.41 -10.36 -12.53
CA ASP A 136 -11.18 -11.57 -12.22
C ASP A 136 -10.49 -12.80 -12.81
N TYR A 137 -9.50 -13.32 -12.10
CA TYR A 137 -8.80 -14.54 -12.49
C TYR A 137 -8.22 -15.21 -11.23
N GLU A 138 -7.92 -16.48 -11.35
CA GLU A 138 -7.26 -17.23 -10.29
C GLU A 138 -5.76 -17.34 -10.57
N VAL A 139 -4.98 -17.30 -9.54
CA VAL A 139 -3.53 -17.43 -9.62
C VAL A 139 -3.07 -18.76 -9.05
#